data_318a6d21da4140b5fa0816ee062c83bd
#
_entry.id   318a6d21da4140b5fa0816ee062c83bd
#
_cell.length_a   1.000
_cell.length_b   1.000
_cell.length_c   1.000
_cell.angle_alpha   90.00
_cell.angle_beta   90.00
_cell.angle_gamma   90.00
#
_symmetry.space_group_name_H-M   'P 1'
#
loop_
_entity.id
_entity.type
_entity.pdbx_description
1 polymer ?
#
loop_
_entity_poly.entity_id
_entity_poly.type
_entity_poly.pdbx_seq_one_letter_code
_entity_poly.pdbx_strand_id
1 'polypeptide(L)'
;FLGYQTTISGKDRTPSYIPEHVLRELHLPAFEKAISQGAKTIMINSGLINGIPVHADRYLLTNLLREELGFDGIILTDWEDINKLHDRDKVAESRKEAIKIAINAGIDMSMIPYDYEEFCDNLLELVKEGEISEARIDESVRRILKLKIELGLFDKKNKSDYSDFGSQKHQNYAYDAAVESVTLLKNENSTLPIKNKNKILVTGPNGDSMRTL
;
A
#
# COMPACT_ATOMS: atom_id res chain seq x y z
N PHE A 1 6.89 -0.40 -3.69
CA PHE A 1 7.30 1.02 -3.53
C PHE A 1 8.70 1.33 -4.12
N LEU A 2 9.15 0.57 -5.14
CA LEU A 2 10.41 0.83 -5.86
C LEU A 2 10.45 2.29 -6.35
N GLY A 3 11.51 3.03 -6.03
CA GLY A 3 11.73 4.40 -6.47
C GLY A 3 10.77 5.46 -5.90
N TYR A 4 9.93 5.12 -4.92
CA TYR A 4 8.90 6.02 -4.38
C TYR A 4 9.44 7.27 -3.68
N GLN A 5 10.58 7.16 -2.99
CA GLN A 5 11.14 8.25 -2.20
C GLN A 5 12.00 9.26 -3.00
N THR A 6 12.09 9.09 -4.30
CA THR A 6 12.96 9.93 -5.17
C THR A 6 12.19 11.01 -5.93
N THR A 7 11.04 11.40 -5.41
CA THR A 7 10.24 12.46 -6.03
C THR A 7 10.96 13.80 -5.98
N ILE A 8 10.92 14.56 -7.07
CA ILE A 8 11.58 15.88 -7.16
C ILE A 8 11.04 16.85 -6.10
N SER A 9 9.75 16.78 -5.83
CA SER A 9 9.08 17.64 -4.85
C SER A 9 9.28 17.20 -3.40
N GLY A 10 9.73 15.97 -3.15
CA GLY A 10 9.72 15.34 -1.83
C GLY A 10 8.31 15.06 -1.27
N LYS A 11 7.27 15.24 -2.09
CA LYS A 11 5.88 15.05 -1.67
C LYS A 11 5.37 13.67 -2.08
N ASP A 12 4.49 13.14 -1.23
CA ASP A 12 3.76 11.91 -1.47
C ASP A 12 3.06 11.87 -2.83
N ARG A 13 3.11 10.73 -3.51
CA ARG A 13 2.41 10.45 -4.77
C ARG A 13 2.70 11.42 -5.92
N THR A 14 3.88 12.04 -5.90
CA THR A 14 4.35 12.88 -7.00
C THR A 14 5.33 12.13 -7.90
N PRO A 15 5.56 12.58 -9.16
CA PRO A 15 6.42 11.86 -10.09
C PRO A 15 7.88 11.76 -9.66
N SER A 16 8.48 10.61 -9.94
CA SER A 16 9.93 10.37 -9.86
C SER A 16 10.50 10.24 -11.28
N TYR A 17 11.69 10.80 -11.50
CA TYR A 17 12.42 10.67 -12.76
C TYR A 17 13.75 9.99 -12.46
N ILE A 18 13.84 8.71 -12.75
CA ILE A 18 14.95 7.85 -12.35
C ILE A 18 15.49 7.17 -13.61
N PRO A 19 16.73 7.48 -14.04
CA PRO A 19 17.37 6.73 -15.12
C PRO A 19 17.42 5.23 -14.79
N GLU A 20 17.22 4.37 -15.78
CA GLU A 20 17.12 2.92 -15.60
C GLU A 20 18.31 2.33 -14.83
N HIS A 21 19.54 2.75 -15.17
CA HIS A 21 20.74 2.29 -14.47
C HIS A 21 20.75 2.69 -12.99
N VAL A 22 20.24 3.88 -12.64
CA VAL A 22 20.12 4.33 -11.24
C VAL A 22 19.05 3.54 -10.51
N LEU A 23 17.92 3.26 -11.17
CA LEU A 23 16.85 2.42 -10.61
C LEU A 23 17.41 1.03 -10.24
N ARG A 24 18.20 0.42 -11.14
CA ARG A 24 18.80 -0.90 -10.94
C ARG A 24 19.94 -0.91 -9.93
N GLU A 25 20.76 0.10 -9.92
CA GLU A 25 21.94 0.14 -9.04
C GLU A 25 21.60 0.50 -7.60
N LEU A 26 20.70 1.49 -7.40
CA LEU A 26 20.45 2.04 -6.07
C LEU A 26 19.15 1.57 -5.43
N HIS A 27 18.09 1.31 -6.21
CA HIS A 27 16.76 1.04 -5.66
C HIS A 27 16.39 -0.45 -5.72
N LEU A 28 16.78 -1.15 -6.76
CA LEU A 28 16.41 -2.55 -6.99
C LEU A 28 17.05 -3.54 -6.01
N PRO A 29 18.30 -3.40 -5.55
CA PRO A 29 18.97 -4.42 -4.74
C PRO A 29 18.26 -4.79 -3.44
N ALA A 30 17.55 -3.82 -2.83
CA ALA A 30 16.76 -4.10 -1.62
C ALA A 30 15.58 -5.04 -1.92
N PHE A 31 14.94 -4.88 -3.08
CA PHE A 31 13.84 -5.75 -3.53
C PHE A 31 14.35 -7.12 -3.96
N GLU A 32 15.46 -7.21 -4.68
CA GLU A 32 16.12 -8.47 -5.02
C GLU A 32 16.44 -9.27 -3.75
N LYS A 33 17.01 -8.59 -2.75
CA LYS A 33 17.32 -9.25 -1.49
C LYS A 33 16.07 -9.72 -0.76
N ALA A 34 15.02 -8.90 -0.70
CA ALA A 34 13.76 -9.29 -0.09
C ALA A 34 13.13 -10.50 -0.79
N ILE A 35 13.12 -10.52 -2.12
CA ILE A 35 12.61 -11.65 -2.92
C ILE A 35 13.43 -12.91 -2.65
N SER A 36 14.76 -12.81 -2.68
CA SER A 36 15.66 -13.95 -2.40
C SER A 36 15.51 -14.51 -0.98
N GLN A 37 15.03 -13.70 -0.03
CA GLN A 37 14.71 -14.13 1.33
C GLN A 37 13.25 -14.57 1.51
N GLY A 38 12.49 -14.70 0.43
CA GLY A 38 11.16 -15.29 0.43
C GLY A 38 10.03 -14.30 0.71
N ALA A 39 10.18 -13.02 0.37
CA ALA A 39 9.06 -12.07 0.40
C ALA A 39 7.87 -12.61 -0.40
N LYS A 40 6.69 -12.62 0.19
CA LYS A 40 5.48 -13.22 -0.39
C LYS A 40 4.55 -12.21 -1.05
N THR A 41 4.68 -10.95 -0.70
CA THR A 41 3.85 -9.88 -1.24
C THR A 41 4.69 -8.65 -1.52
N ILE A 42 4.36 -7.92 -2.58
CA ILE A 42 4.97 -6.63 -2.90
C ILE A 42 3.85 -5.64 -3.18
N MET A 43 3.87 -4.51 -2.46
CA MET A 43 2.98 -3.39 -2.72
C MET A 43 3.60 -2.45 -3.75
N ILE A 44 2.80 -2.00 -4.69
CA ILE A 44 3.22 -1.17 -5.81
C ILE A 44 3.44 0.28 -5.33
N ASN A 45 4.37 0.98 -5.98
CA ASN A 45 4.56 2.41 -5.83
C ASN A 45 3.31 3.18 -6.33
N SER A 46 2.76 4.04 -5.48
CA SER A 46 1.54 4.83 -5.75
C SER A 46 1.76 6.07 -6.63
N GLY A 47 2.97 6.27 -7.14
CA GLY A 47 3.32 7.40 -8.00
C GLY A 47 3.61 7.00 -9.45
N LEU A 48 4.26 7.91 -10.15
CA LEU A 48 4.74 7.72 -11.51
C LEU A 48 6.27 7.57 -11.50
N ILE A 49 6.79 6.67 -12.33
CA ILE A 49 8.23 6.60 -12.64
C ILE A 49 8.40 6.96 -14.11
N ASN A 50 9.22 7.96 -14.39
CA ASN A 50 9.52 8.41 -15.74
C ASN A 50 8.26 8.73 -16.59
N GLY A 51 7.23 9.24 -15.94
CA GLY A 51 5.96 9.64 -16.59
C GLY A 51 4.91 8.52 -16.71
N ILE A 52 5.22 7.29 -16.28
CA ILE A 52 4.29 6.15 -16.33
C ILE A 52 3.80 5.86 -14.90
N PRO A 53 2.47 5.84 -14.64
CA PRO A 53 1.95 5.33 -13.38
C PRO A 53 2.38 3.88 -13.17
N VAL A 54 2.96 3.56 -12.02
CA VAL A 54 3.52 2.22 -11.81
C VAL A 54 2.45 1.13 -11.86
N HIS A 55 1.20 1.46 -11.51
CA HIS A 55 0.06 0.55 -11.65
C HIS A 55 -0.33 0.22 -13.10
N ALA A 56 0.18 0.97 -14.08
CA ALA A 56 0.04 0.72 -15.51
C ALA A 56 1.33 0.21 -16.16
N ASP A 57 2.41 0.12 -15.41
CA ASP A 57 3.74 -0.18 -15.96
C ASP A 57 4.00 -1.68 -16.04
N ARG A 58 3.67 -2.27 -17.19
CA ARG A 58 3.94 -3.68 -17.47
C ARG A 58 5.44 -4.03 -17.38
N TYR A 59 6.32 -3.08 -17.77
CA TYR A 59 7.75 -3.32 -17.70
C TYR A 59 8.20 -3.57 -16.26
N LEU A 60 7.84 -2.70 -15.32
CA LEU A 60 8.21 -2.87 -13.92
C LEU A 60 7.51 -4.06 -13.26
N LEU A 61 6.20 -4.26 -13.52
CA LEU A 61 5.42 -5.27 -12.81
C LEU A 61 5.58 -6.68 -13.38
N THR A 62 5.72 -6.80 -14.69
CA THR A 62 5.84 -8.11 -15.35
C THR A 62 7.27 -8.39 -15.75
N ASN A 63 7.89 -7.57 -16.63
CA ASN A 63 9.19 -7.94 -17.19
C ASN A 63 10.30 -7.90 -16.11
N LEU A 64 10.40 -6.81 -15.37
CA LEU A 64 11.42 -6.72 -14.32
C LEU A 64 11.09 -7.63 -13.12
N LEU A 65 9.90 -7.44 -12.50
CA LEU A 65 9.60 -8.10 -11.24
C LEU A 65 9.34 -9.61 -11.41
N ARG A 66 8.52 -10.02 -12.41
CA ARG A 66 8.17 -11.44 -12.60
C ARG A 66 9.21 -12.21 -13.37
N GLU A 67 9.60 -11.69 -14.56
CA GLU A 67 10.42 -12.44 -15.49
C GLU A 67 11.89 -12.38 -15.13
N GLU A 68 12.43 -11.19 -14.82
CA GLU A 68 13.85 -11.02 -14.49
C GLU A 68 14.17 -11.43 -13.04
N LEU A 69 13.40 -10.94 -12.06
CA LEU A 69 13.65 -11.22 -10.64
C LEU A 69 12.99 -12.51 -10.15
N GLY A 70 12.15 -13.15 -10.94
CA GLY A 70 11.51 -14.41 -10.58
C GLY A 70 10.52 -14.33 -9.41
N PHE A 71 9.91 -13.15 -9.17
CA PHE A 71 8.96 -13.00 -8.06
C PHE A 71 7.67 -13.77 -8.30
N ASP A 72 7.39 -14.78 -7.50
CA ASP A 72 6.21 -15.67 -7.58
C ASP A 72 5.11 -15.31 -6.56
N GLY A 73 5.29 -14.25 -5.79
CA GLY A 73 4.33 -13.79 -4.79
C GLY A 73 3.21 -12.91 -5.35
N ILE A 74 2.42 -12.30 -4.47
CA ILE A 74 1.28 -11.45 -4.82
C ILE A 74 1.75 -10.01 -5.04
N ILE A 75 1.34 -9.41 -6.15
CA ILE A 75 1.45 -7.97 -6.40
C ILE A 75 0.16 -7.30 -5.95
N LEU A 76 0.28 -6.41 -4.97
CA LEU A 76 -0.82 -5.70 -4.31
C LEU A 76 -0.76 -4.21 -4.67
N THR A 77 -1.90 -3.58 -4.94
CA THR A 77 -1.96 -2.12 -5.12
C THR A 77 -1.81 -1.37 -3.79
N ASP A 78 -1.56 -0.07 -3.85
CA ASP A 78 -1.86 0.84 -2.76
C ASP A 78 -3.36 1.28 -2.83
N TRP A 79 -3.80 2.11 -1.90
CA TRP A 79 -5.18 2.50 -1.64
C TRP A 79 -5.84 3.18 -2.86
N GLU A 80 -6.82 2.48 -3.45
CA GLU A 80 -7.60 2.92 -4.62
C GLU A 80 -6.79 3.25 -5.88
N ASP A 81 -5.55 2.81 -5.98
CA ASP A 81 -4.65 3.29 -7.03
C ASP A 81 -5.01 2.81 -8.44
N ILE A 82 -5.77 1.73 -8.58
CA ILE A 82 -6.33 1.39 -9.91
C ILE A 82 -7.31 2.47 -10.38
N ASN A 83 -8.21 2.93 -9.51
CA ASN A 83 -9.14 4.01 -9.85
C ASN A 83 -8.40 5.30 -10.21
N LYS A 84 -7.25 5.56 -9.58
CA LYS A 84 -6.44 6.75 -9.84
C LYS A 84 -5.82 6.80 -11.23
N LEU A 85 -5.69 5.68 -11.94
CA LEU A 85 -5.29 5.69 -13.36
C LEU A 85 -6.29 6.51 -14.22
N HIS A 86 -7.58 6.48 -13.85
CA HIS A 86 -8.59 7.33 -14.45
C HIS A 86 -8.73 8.67 -13.71
N ASP A 87 -8.93 8.64 -12.38
CA ASP A 87 -9.37 9.81 -11.62
C ASP A 87 -8.27 10.87 -11.47
N ARG A 88 -7.00 10.45 -11.33
CA ARG A 88 -5.82 11.30 -11.11
C ARG A 88 -4.91 11.38 -12.32
N ASP A 89 -4.44 10.24 -12.79
CA ASP A 89 -3.33 10.15 -13.74
C ASP A 89 -3.78 10.33 -15.19
N LYS A 90 -5.09 10.19 -15.46
CA LYS A 90 -5.74 10.40 -16.77
C LYS A 90 -5.15 9.53 -17.89
N VAL A 91 -4.67 8.34 -17.56
CA VAL A 91 -4.14 7.38 -18.54
C VAL A 91 -5.17 6.35 -18.97
N ALA A 92 -6.34 6.33 -18.33
CA ALA A 92 -7.49 5.51 -18.67
C ALA A 92 -8.72 6.39 -18.91
N GLU A 93 -9.56 6.06 -19.89
CA GLU A 93 -10.79 6.79 -20.23
C GLU A 93 -11.93 6.55 -19.24
N SER A 94 -11.87 5.43 -18.52
CA SER A 94 -12.84 5.02 -17.49
C SER A 94 -12.20 4.18 -16.41
N ARG A 95 -12.91 3.98 -15.29
CA ARG A 95 -12.48 3.05 -14.22
C ARG A 95 -12.40 1.60 -14.74
N LYS A 96 -13.29 1.19 -15.64
CA LYS A 96 -13.26 -0.10 -16.31
C LYS A 96 -11.96 -0.29 -17.10
N GLU A 97 -11.58 0.71 -17.88
CA GLU A 97 -10.31 0.68 -18.62
C GLU A 97 -9.09 0.70 -17.67
N ALA A 98 -9.16 1.45 -16.59
CA ALA A 98 -8.12 1.44 -15.54
C ALA A 98 -7.89 0.03 -14.98
N ILE A 99 -8.96 -0.72 -14.73
CA ILE A 99 -8.89 -2.13 -14.29
C ILE A 99 -8.21 -3.00 -15.36
N LYS A 100 -8.61 -2.86 -16.63
CA LYS A 100 -8.00 -3.59 -17.75
C LYS A 100 -6.50 -3.35 -17.83
N ILE A 101 -6.08 -2.09 -17.80
CA ILE A 101 -4.67 -1.71 -17.86
C ILE A 101 -3.89 -2.32 -16.68
N ALA A 102 -4.39 -2.16 -15.46
CA ALA A 102 -3.72 -2.58 -14.24
C ALA A 102 -3.57 -4.10 -14.14
N ILE A 103 -4.65 -4.86 -14.42
CA ILE A 103 -4.62 -6.33 -14.37
C ILE A 103 -3.68 -6.88 -15.46
N ASN A 104 -3.72 -6.33 -16.67
CA ASN A 104 -2.83 -6.73 -17.75
C ASN A 104 -1.37 -6.30 -17.53
N ALA A 105 -1.12 -5.27 -16.72
CA ALA A 105 0.24 -4.92 -16.30
C ALA A 105 0.85 -5.93 -15.32
N GLY A 106 0.03 -6.72 -14.59
CA GLY A 106 0.52 -7.79 -13.73
C GLY A 106 0.02 -7.78 -12.29
N ILE A 107 -0.93 -6.91 -11.95
CA ILE A 107 -1.49 -6.79 -10.59
C ILE A 107 -2.37 -8.00 -10.25
N ASP A 108 -2.20 -8.57 -9.07
CA ASP A 108 -2.97 -9.72 -8.60
C ASP A 108 -4.12 -9.35 -7.65
N MET A 109 -3.95 -8.30 -6.85
CA MET A 109 -4.92 -7.92 -5.82
C MET A 109 -5.05 -6.40 -5.73
N SER A 110 -6.29 -5.91 -5.75
CA SER A 110 -6.62 -4.50 -5.60
C SER A 110 -6.93 -4.16 -4.14
N MET A 111 -6.37 -3.06 -3.65
CA MET A 111 -6.76 -2.44 -2.38
C MET A 111 -7.85 -1.41 -2.67
N ILE A 112 -9.10 -1.87 -2.73
CA ILE A 112 -10.27 -1.05 -3.04
C ILE A 112 -11.30 -1.14 -1.91
N PRO A 113 -11.33 -0.16 -1.01
CA PRO A 113 -12.12 -0.25 0.22
C PRO A 113 -13.61 0.08 0.04
N TYR A 114 -13.97 0.88 -0.96
CA TYR A 114 -15.33 1.41 -1.09
C TYR A 114 -16.06 0.87 -2.31
N ASP A 115 -15.46 0.97 -3.49
CA ASP A 115 -16.09 0.65 -4.78
C ASP A 115 -15.78 -0.78 -5.24
N TYR A 116 -15.71 -1.74 -4.30
CA TYR A 116 -15.30 -3.12 -4.60
C TYR A 116 -16.34 -3.85 -5.47
N GLU A 117 -17.61 -3.53 -5.35
CA GLU A 117 -18.67 -4.12 -6.19
C GLU A 117 -18.50 -3.66 -7.64
N GLU A 118 -18.35 -2.36 -7.88
CA GLU A 118 -18.06 -1.81 -9.21
C GLU A 118 -16.79 -2.43 -9.81
N PHE A 119 -15.75 -2.59 -9.00
CA PHE A 119 -14.51 -3.25 -9.44
C PHE A 119 -14.75 -4.70 -9.89
N CYS A 120 -15.47 -5.48 -9.11
CA CYS A 120 -15.77 -6.88 -9.43
C CYS A 120 -16.64 -7.00 -10.69
N ASP A 121 -17.65 -6.15 -10.82
CA ASP A 121 -18.56 -6.16 -11.97
C ASP A 121 -17.81 -5.78 -13.25
N ASN A 122 -17.03 -4.72 -13.24
CA ASN A 122 -16.19 -4.30 -14.36
C ASN A 122 -15.15 -5.37 -14.74
N LEU A 123 -14.51 -6.01 -13.76
CA LEU A 123 -13.54 -7.08 -14.01
C LEU A 123 -14.22 -8.28 -14.69
N LEU A 124 -15.41 -8.68 -14.21
CA LEU A 124 -16.18 -9.76 -14.79
C LEU A 124 -16.61 -9.46 -16.23
N GLU A 125 -17.02 -8.22 -16.51
CA GLU A 125 -17.35 -7.78 -17.86
C GLU A 125 -16.14 -7.85 -18.79
N LEU A 126 -14.98 -7.34 -18.34
CA LEU A 126 -13.74 -7.37 -19.12
C LEU A 126 -13.30 -8.79 -19.49
N VAL A 127 -13.54 -9.76 -18.60
CA VAL A 127 -13.28 -11.18 -18.90
C VAL A 127 -14.29 -11.71 -19.95
N LYS A 128 -15.59 -11.39 -19.80
CA LYS A 128 -16.62 -11.79 -20.78
C LYS A 128 -16.39 -11.19 -22.16
N GLU A 129 -15.86 -9.98 -22.22
CA GLU A 129 -15.51 -9.28 -23.47
C GLU A 129 -14.19 -9.78 -24.09
N GLY A 130 -13.43 -10.61 -23.36
CA GLY A 130 -12.13 -11.13 -23.82
C GLY A 130 -10.98 -10.11 -23.69
N GLU A 131 -11.21 -8.97 -23.05
CA GLU A 131 -10.20 -7.92 -22.81
C GLU A 131 -9.17 -8.31 -21.72
N ILE A 132 -9.58 -9.21 -20.83
CA ILE A 132 -8.74 -9.90 -19.86
C ILE A 132 -9.01 -11.40 -20.00
N SER A 133 -7.96 -12.20 -20.17
CA SER A 133 -8.13 -13.65 -20.29
C SER A 133 -8.45 -14.30 -18.95
N GLU A 134 -9.25 -15.36 -18.94
CA GLU A 134 -9.48 -16.19 -17.74
C GLU A 134 -8.14 -16.72 -17.18
N ALA A 135 -7.21 -17.11 -18.05
CA ALA A 135 -5.89 -17.58 -17.63
C ALA A 135 -5.14 -16.52 -16.78
N ARG A 136 -5.29 -15.22 -17.13
CA ARG A 136 -4.68 -14.13 -16.33
C ARG A 136 -5.32 -14.03 -14.95
N ILE A 137 -6.63 -14.23 -14.85
CA ILE A 137 -7.34 -14.27 -13.56
C ILE A 137 -6.90 -15.49 -12.76
N ASP A 138 -6.83 -16.66 -13.38
CA ASP A 138 -6.39 -17.90 -12.75
C ASP A 138 -4.98 -17.80 -12.16
N GLU A 139 -4.07 -17.10 -12.83
CA GLU A 139 -2.74 -16.81 -12.28
C GLU A 139 -2.80 -16.06 -10.97
N SER A 140 -3.58 -14.99 -10.90
CA SER A 140 -3.75 -14.19 -9.68
C SER A 140 -4.40 -14.99 -8.56
N VAL A 141 -5.48 -15.69 -8.88
CA VAL A 141 -6.19 -16.55 -7.91
C VAL A 141 -5.26 -17.64 -7.37
N ARG A 142 -4.47 -18.28 -8.24
CA ARG A 142 -3.51 -19.31 -7.83
C ARG A 142 -2.47 -18.76 -6.84
N ARG A 143 -1.90 -17.57 -7.10
CA ARG A 143 -0.94 -16.93 -6.19
C ARG A 143 -1.58 -16.62 -4.84
N ILE A 144 -2.80 -16.08 -4.84
CA ILE A 144 -3.54 -15.74 -3.63
C ILE A 144 -3.87 -17.01 -2.80
N LEU A 145 -4.40 -18.05 -3.45
CA LEU A 145 -4.75 -19.30 -2.78
C LEU A 145 -3.50 -20.02 -2.26
N LYS A 146 -2.42 -20.05 -3.04
CA LYS A 146 -1.14 -20.62 -2.62
C LYS A 146 -0.64 -19.97 -1.33
N LEU A 147 -0.62 -18.64 -1.27
CA LEU A 147 -0.21 -17.92 -0.06
C LEU A 147 -1.13 -18.21 1.13
N LYS A 148 -2.45 -18.26 0.92
CA LYS A 148 -3.41 -18.61 1.99
C LYS A 148 -3.17 -20.02 2.54
N ILE A 149 -2.83 -20.98 1.67
CA ILE A 149 -2.49 -22.35 2.07
C ILE A 149 -1.18 -22.36 2.86
N GLU A 150 -0.13 -21.71 2.35
CA GLU A 150 1.16 -21.62 3.03
C GLU A 150 1.08 -20.99 4.43
N LEU A 151 0.15 -20.06 4.63
CA LEU A 151 -0.12 -19.43 5.91
C LEU A 151 -1.06 -20.24 6.83
N GLY A 152 -1.53 -21.42 6.40
CA GLY A 152 -2.47 -22.26 7.17
C GLY A 152 -3.84 -21.63 7.38
N LEU A 153 -4.28 -20.69 6.51
CA LEU A 153 -5.55 -19.97 6.71
C LEU A 153 -6.79 -20.86 6.52
N PHE A 154 -6.65 -22.02 5.92
CA PHE A 154 -7.71 -23.02 5.78
C PHE A 154 -7.70 -24.05 6.92
N ASP A 155 -6.67 -24.05 7.75
CA ASP A 155 -6.55 -24.96 8.88
C ASP A 155 -7.41 -24.49 10.06
N LYS A 156 -7.64 -25.38 11.02
CA LYS A 156 -8.37 -25.02 12.25
C LYS A 156 -7.65 -23.88 12.96
N LYS A 157 -8.36 -22.78 13.19
CA LYS A 157 -7.83 -21.64 13.93
C LYS A 157 -7.30 -22.09 15.29
N ASN A 158 -6.05 -21.80 15.56
CA ASN A 158 -5.53 -21.83 16.91
C ASN A 158 -6.39 -20.89 17.76
N LYS A 159 -6.81 -21.33 18.94
CA LYS A 159 -7.48 -20.45 19.90
C LYS A 159 -6.43 -19.45 20.37
N SER A 160 -6.54 -18.22 19.91
CA SER A 160 -5.70 -17.13 20.41
C SER A 160 -6.15 -16.76 21.81
N ASP A 161 -5.21 -16.63 22.74
CA ASP A 161 -5.48 -16.06 24.05
C ASP A 161 -5.42 -14.54 23.93
N TYR A 162 -6.57 -13.90 24.13
CA TYR A 162 -6.70 -12.44 24.11
C TYR A 162 -6.78 -11.84 25.53
N SER A 163 -6.37 -12.57 26.56
CA SER A 163 -6.47 -12.14 27.97
C SER A 163 -5.73 -10.82 28.23
N ASP A 164 -4.63 -10.58 27.53
CA ASP A 164 -3.86 -9.35 27.65
C ASP A 164 -4.38 -8.19 26.78
N PHE A 165 -5.31 -8.44 25.85
CA PHE A 165 -5.82 -7.41 24.95
C PHE A 165 -6.55 -6.32 25.74
N GLY A 166 -6.07 -5.06 25.64
CA GLY A 166 -6.63 -3.93 26.39
C GLY A 166 -6.38 -3.98 27.89
N SER A 167 -5.51 -4.89 28.38
CA SER A 167 -5.12 -4.95 29.80
C SER A 167 -4.48 -3.64 30.29
N GLN A 168 -4.48 -3.43 31.59
CA GLN A 168 -3.81 -2.27 32.18
C GLN A 168 -2.33 -2.19 31.80
N LYS A 169 -1.67 -3.33 31.67
CA LYS A 169 -0.29 -3.42 31.18
C LYS A 169 -0.14 -2.85 29.77
N HIS A 170 -1.02 -3.22 28.83
CA HIS A 170 -0.99 -2.69 27.47
C HIS A 170 -1.34 -1.21 27.42
N GLN A 171 -2.30 -0.76 28.24
CA GLN A 171 -2.63 0.67 28.36
C GLN A 171 -1.44 1.48 28.88
N ASN A 172 -0.72 0.97 29.88
CA ASN A 172 0.48 1.62 30.39
C ASN A 172 1.58 1.71 29.33
N TYR A 173 1.84 0.63 28.57
CA TYR A 173 2.80 0.66 27.46
C TYR A 173 2.43 1.68 26.40
N ALA A 174 1.15 1.76 26.02
CA ALA A 174 0.67 2.76 25.06
C ALA A 174 0.85 4.19 25.59
N TYR A 175 0.55 4.41 26.87
CA TYR A 175 0.75 5.69 27.53
C TYR A 175 2.23 6.09 27.57
N ASP A 176 3.11 5.20 28.01
CA ASP A 176 4.54 5.46 28.11
C ASP A 176 5.14 5.76 26.72
N ALA A 177 4.79 4.97 25.69
CA ALA A 177 5.21 5.23 24.33
C ALA A 177 4.71 6.59 23.81
N ALA A 178 3.46 6.95 24.10
CA ALA A 178 2.92 8.26 23.74
C ALA A 178 3.66 9.40 24.42
N VAL A 179 3.96 9.27 25.72
CA VAL A 179 4.74 10.27 26.48
C VAL A 179 6.13 10.44 25.91
N GLU A 180 6.83 9.35 25.60
CA GLU A 180 8.18 9.40 25.01
C GLU A 180 8.21 9.95 23.58
N SER A 181 7.11 9.81 22.82
CA SER A 181 7.01 10.31 21.45
C SER A 181 6.82 11.84 21.38
N VAL A 182 6.36 12.47 22.45
CA VAL A 182 6.12 13.92 22.48
C VAL A 182 7.43 14.69 22.57
N THR A 183 7.73 15.46 21.52
CA THR A 183 8.94 16.28 21.46
C THR A 183 8.63 17.74 21.75
N LEU A 184 9.24 18.30 22.79
CA LEU A 184 9.10 19.72 23.15
C LEU A 184 9.98 20.57 22.22
N LEU A 185 9.39 21.12 21.15
CA LEU A 185 10.11 21.92 20.16
C LEU A 185 10.43 23.34 20.66
N LYS A 186 9.56 23.92 21.51
CA LYS A 186 9.69 25.29 22.00
C LYS A 186 8.93 25.44 23.32
N ASN A 187 9.55 26.06 24.33
CA ASN A 187 8.91 26.36 25.59
C ASN A 187 9.46 27.68 26.16
N GLU A 188 9.19 28.78 25.47
CA GLU A 188 9.57 30.13 25.94
C GLU A 188 8.77 30.53 27.17
N ASN A 189 9.42 31.26 28.05
CA ASN A 189 8.84 31.73 29.31
C ASN A 189 8.33 30.62 30.25
N SER A 190 8.83 29.39 30.11
CA SER A 190 8.45 28.24 30.96
C SER A 190 6.93 28.05 31.05
N THR A 191 6.22 28.18 29.92
CA THR A 191 4.77 27.96 29.83
C THR A 191 4.38 26.53 30.24
N LEU A 192 5.23 25.56 29.92
CA LEU A 192 5.11 24.17 30.34
C LEU A 192 6.16 23.81 31.40
N PRO A 193 5.83 22.97 32.38
CA PRO A 193 4.52 22.37 32.65
C PRO A 193 3.53 23.41 33.21
N ILE A 194 2.25 23.22 32.88
CA ILE A 194 1.18 24.08 33.38
C ILE A 194 1.07 23.92 34.91
N LYS A 195 1.42 24.96 35.68
CA LYS A 195 1.50 24.88 37.13
C LYS A 195 0.21 25.27 37.87
N ASN A 196 -0.72 25.94 37.21
CA ASN A 196 -1.94 26.47 37.79
C ASN A 196 -3.18 25.84 37.16
N LYS A 197 -4.33 25.89 37.88
CA LYS A 197 -5.64 25.50 37.35
C LYS A 197 -6.16 26.52 36.33
N ASN A 198 -5.45 26.71 35.25
CA ASN A 198 -5.88 27.61 34.16
C ASN A 198 -6.97 26.94 33.34
N LYS A 199 -7.85 27.75 32.75
CA LYS A 199 -8.76 27.28 31.72
C LYS A 199 -7.94 27.00 30.44
N ILE A 200 -8.03 25.79 29.93
CA ILE A 200 -7.33 25.37 28.72
C ILE A 200 -8.36 25.24 27.62
N LEU A 201 -8.14 25.94 26.51
CA LEU A 201 -8.91 25.75 25.27
C LEU A 201 -8.23 24.66 24.41
N VAL A 202 -8.95 23.57 24.17
CA VAL A 202 -8.55 22.55 23.18
C VAL A 202 -9.34 22.84 21.91
N THR A 203 -8.66 22.92 20.76
CA THR A 203 -9.26 23.26 19.47
C THR A 203 -8.57 22.52 18.34
N GLY A 204 -9.22 22.50 17.17
CA GLY A 204 -8.74 21.82 15.97
C GLY A 204 -9.60 20.60 15.60
N PRO A 205 -9.42 20.07 14.39
CA PRO A 205 -10.25 18.94 13.87
C PRO A 205 -10.22 17.70 14.77
N ASN A 206 -9.11 17.47 15.46
CA ASN A 206 -8.87 16.30 16.30
C ASN A 206 -9.01 16.59 17.79
N GLY A 207 -9.46 17.80 18.17
CA GLY A 207 -9.55 18.22 19.58
C GLY A 207 -10.50 17.38 20.43
N ASP A 208 -11.46 16.70 19.79
CA ASP A 208 -12.45 15.81 20.45
C ASP A 208 -12.78 14.62 19.52
N SER A 209 -11.78 14.06 18.84
CA SER A 209 -11.99 12.95 17.90
C SER A 209 -11.03 11.80 18.18
N MET A 210 -11.59 10.65 18.52
CA MET A 210 -10.85 9.38 18.64
C MET A 210 -10.64 8.68 17.28
N ARG A 211 -11.27 9.18 16.19
CA ARG A 211 -11.25 8.51 14.87
C ARG A 211 -10.06 8.90 14.01
N THR A 212 -9.35 9.93 14.35
CA THR A 212 -8.27 10.52 13.53
C THR A 212 -6.90 10.42 14.20
N LEU A 213 -6.79 9.58 15.19
CA LEU A 213 -5.53 9.25 15.87
C LEU A 213 -4.89 8.01 15.25
#